data_d913ed4b881e6a87d2367ddec0ae5971
#
_entry.id   d913ed4b881e6a87d2367ddec0ae5971
#
_cell.length_a   1.000
_cell.length_b   1.000
_cell.length_c   1.000
_cell.angle_alpha   90.00
_cell.angle_beta   90.00
_cell.angle_gamma   90.00
#
_symmetry.space_group_name_H-M   'P 1'
#
loop_
_entity.id
_entity.type
_entity.pdbx_description
1 polymer ?
#
loop_
_entity_poly.entity_id
_entity_poly.type
_entity_poly.pdbx_seq_one_letter_code
_entity_poly.pdbx_strand_id
1 'polypeptide(L)'
;ALRATDTDIKKLNGLVTRMRKRKGEFDAFEDAERDVDFHMAVAEASHNIALVHVTRGIFNLMRMNMLRSREALYHQQDNVGLLDAQHAEIAKAIAIRDPAAARKAANLHLSFVQASLREVAMTDLEQQGARSKRVRSQQREASTD
;
A
#
# COMPACT_ATOMS: atom_id res chain seq x y z
N ALA A 1 11.21 12.10 10.97
CA ALA A 1 12.62 11.84 11.27
C ALA A 1 13.09 12.64 12.50
N LEU A 2 13.08 13.98 12.48
CA LEU A 2 13.67 14.80 13.55
C LEU A 2 13.01 14.63 14.94
N ARG A 3 11.71 14.35 14.98
CA ARG A 3 10.95 14.22 16.23
C ARG A 3 10.84 12.79 16.74
N ALA A 4 11.22 11.80 15.93
CA ALA A 4 11.12 10.39 16.31
C ALA A 4 11.97 10.09 17.55
N THR A 5 11.39 9.42 18.55
CA THR A 5 12.08 8.92 19.73
C THR A 5 12.71 7.57 19.44
N ASP A 6 13.57 7.10 20.32
CA ASP A 6 14.17 5.75 20.19
C ASP A 6 13.10 4.65 20.31
N THR A 7 12.02 4.92 21.05
CA THR A 7 10.86 4.02 21.12
C THR A 7 10.13 3.93 19.78
N ASP A 8 9.93 5.06 19.08
CA ASP A 8 9.33 5.07 17.74
C ASP A 8 10.20 4.32 16.74
N ILE A 9 11.51 4.53 16.78
CA ILE A 9 12.48 3.83 15.93
C ILE A 9 12.44 2.32 16.16
N LYS A 10 12.40 1.87 17.43
CA LYS A 10 12.24 0.45 17.75
C LYS A 10 10.94 -0.13 17.22
N LYS A 11 9.83 0.61 17.35
CA LYS A 11 8.51 0.22 16.82
C LYS A 11 8.57 0.05 15.30
N LEU A 12 9.09 1.04 14.57
CA LEU A 12 9.22 1.00 13.11
C LEU A 12 10.08 -0.19 12.63
N ASN A 13 11.24 -0.41 13.25
CA ASN A 13 12.12 -1.53 12.91
C ASN A 13 11.46 -2.89 13.18
N GLY A 14 10.67 -2.98 14.26
CA GLY A 14 9.87 -4.18 14.58
C GLY A 14 8.80 -4.47 13.52
N LEU A 15 8.14 -3.43 13.01
CA LEU A 15 7.13 -3.55 11.94
C LEU A 15 7.77 -4.01 10.63
N VAL A 16 8.89 -3.39 10.21
CA VAL A 16 9.64 -3.81 9.01
C VAL A 16 10.12 -5.26 9.13
N THR A 17 10.59 -5.65 10.32
CA THR A 17 11.02 -7.05 10.57
C THR A 17 9.86 -8.03 10.42
N ARG A 18 8.65 -7.67 10.89
CA ARG A 18 7.44 -8.50 10.74
C ARG A 18 7.00 -8.63 9.28
N MET A 19 7.08 -7.55 8.49
CA MET A 19 6.78 -7.58 7.07
C MET A 19 7.70 -8.55 6.32
N ARG A 20 9.01 -8.51 6.59
CA ARG A 20 10.01 -9.38 5.95
C ARG A 20 9.95 -10.85 6.38
N LYS A 21 9.46 -11.12 7.59
CA LYS A 21 9.35 -12.47 8.16
C LYS A 21 8.01 -13.15 7.89
N ARG A 22 7.39 -12.88 6.73
CA ARG A 22 6.16 -13.61 6.35
C ARG A 22 6.40 -15.11 6.40
N LYS A 23 5.52 -15.81 7.11
CA LYS A 23 5.50 -17.28 7.14
C LYS A 23 4.19 -17.72 6.50
N GLY A 24 4.27 -18.54 5.44
CA GLY A 24 3.12 -19.16 4.83
C GLY A 24 2.62 -18.46 3.55
N GLU A 25 1.42 -18.82 3.14
CA GLU A 25 0.75 -18.24 1.98
C GLU A 25 0.46 -16.75 2.17
N PHE A 26 0.39 -16.05 1.05
CA PHE A 26 0.04 -14.63 1.01
C PHE A 26 -1.38 -14.40 1.55
N ASP A 27 -1.50 -13.59 2.58
CA ASP A 27 -2.77 -13.11 3.11
C ASP A 27 -2.90 -11.60 2.88
N ALA A 28 -3.73 -11.22 1.91
CA ALA A 28 -3.94 -9.83 1.52
C ALA A 28 -4.47 -8.97 2.67
N PHE A 29 -5.28 -9.56 3.56
CA PHE A 29 -5.84 -8.85 4.70
C PHE A 29 -4.76 -8.56 5.75
N GLU A 30 -4.01 -9.57 6.16
CA GLU A 30 -2.91 -9.40 7.12
C GLU A 30 -1.84 -8.43 6.61
N ASP A 31 -1.52 -8.49 5.31
CA ASP A 31 -0.54 -7.60 4.72
C ASP A 31 -1.06 -6.16 4.62
N ALA A 32 -2.36 -5.96 4.37
CA ALA A 32 -2.97 -4.64 4.42
C ALA A 32 -2.93 -4.05 5.84
N GLU A 33 -3.24 -4.84 6.88
CA GLU A 33 -3.16 -4.38 8.27
C GLU A 33 -1.71 -4.03 8.67
N ARG A 34 -0.73 -4.83 8.27
CA ARG A 34 0.71 -4.54 8.52
C ARG A 34 1.17 -3.24 7.86
N ASP A 35 0.68 -2.95 6.67
CA ASP A 35 0.97 -1.71 5.95
C ASP A 35 0.35 -0.49 6.66
N VAL A 36 -0.91 -0.59 7.06
CA VAL A 36 -1.57 0.44 7.86
C VAL A 36 -0.82 0.69 9.16
N ASP A 37 -0.43 -0.37 9.88
CA ASP A 37 0.33 -0.27 11.12
C ASP A 37 1.66 0.48 10.91
N PHE A 38 2.37 0.19 9.82
CA PHE A 38 3.61 0.85 9.49
C PHE A 38 3.40 2.35 9.23
N HIS A 39 2.46 2.70 8.37
CA HIS A 39 2.19 4.10 8.04
C HIS A 39 1.65 4.88 9.23
N MET A 40 0.82 4.26 10.08
CA MET A 40 0.39 4.87 11.34
C MET A 40 1.57 5.11 12.29
N ALA A 41 2.50 4.16 12.41
CA ALA A 41 3.70 4.34 13.23
C ALA A 41 4.61 5.46 12.69
N VAL A 42 4.71 5.65 11.36
CA VAL A 42 5.41 6.79 10.76
C VAL A 42 4.74 8.11 11.12
N ALA A 43 3.41 8.18 11.07
CA ALA A 43 2.65 9.38 11.47
C ALA A 43 2.81 9.67 12.96
N GLU A 44 2.72 8.66 13.83
CA GLU A 44 2.93 8.79 15.28
C GLU A 44 4.34 9.28 15.62
N ALA A 45 5.37 8.76 14.94
CA ALA A 45 6.76 9.21 15.09
C ALA A 45 7.01 10.67 14.69
N SER A 46 6.03 11.32 14.05
CA SER A 46 6.08 12.76 13.80
C SER A 46 5.79 13.60 15.05
N HIS A 47 5.14 13.00 16.07
CA HIS A 47 4.58 13.69 17.25
C HIS A 47 3.70 14.88 16.88
N ASN A 48 2.98 14.75 15.76
CA ASN A 48 1.98 15.72 15.29
C ASN A 48 0.60 15.08 15.31
N ILE A 49 -0.20 15.45 16.31
CA ILE A 49 -1.53 14.87 16.53
C ILE A 49 -2.47 15.10 15.33
N ALA A 50 -2.39 16.24 14.68
CA ALA A 50 -3.20 16.52 13.49
C ALA A 50 -2.85 15.56 12.35
N LEU A 51 -1.55 15.30 12.12
CA LEU A 51 -1.11 14.34 11.11
C LEU A 51 -1.60 12.92 11.43
N VAL A 52 -1.52 12.50 12.69
CA VAL A 52 -2.01 11.18 13.13
C VAL A 52 -3.52 11.04 12.84
N HIS A 53 -4.33 12.04 13.17
CA HIS A 53 -5.77 12.00 12.91
C HIS A 53 -6.11 11.98 11.42
N VAL A 54 -5.44 12.81 10.61
CA VAL A 54 -5.63 12.85 9.16
C VAL A 54 -5.25 11.50 8.55
N THR A 55 -4.09 10.96 8.91
CA THR A 55 -3.62 9.65 8.42
C THR A 55 -4.61 8.54 8.77
N ARG A 56 -5.08 8.50 10.02
CA ARG A 56 -6.09 7.52 10.47
C ARG A 56 -7.40 7.65 9.69
N GLY A 57 -7.87 8.88 9.45
CA GLY A 57 -9.08 9.14 8.66
C GLY A 57 -8.94 8.63 7.22
N ILE A 58 -7.79 8.89 6.58
CA ILE A 58 -7.49 8.42 5.22
C ILE A 58 -7.51 6.89 5.18
N PHE A 59 -6.82 6.21 6.10
CA PHE A 59 -6.81 4.74 6.12
C PHE A 59 -8.18 4.13 6.39
N ASN A 60 -9.00 4.73 7.26
CA ASN A 60 -10.36 4.26 7.48
C ASN A 60 -11.23 4.36 6.22
N LEU A 61 -11.10 5.45 5.45
CA LEU A 61 -11.80 5.62 4.17
C LEU A 61 -11.28 4.66 3.08
N MET A 62 -9.99 4.40 3.08
CA MET A 62 -9.34 3.57 2.06
C MET A 62 -9.39 2.06 2.37
N ARG A 63 -9.72 1.67 3.59
CA ARG A 63 -9.62 0.27 4.06
C ARG A 63 -10.25 -0.74 3.10
N MET A 64 -11.45 -0.48 2.62
CA MET A 64 -12.14 -1.38 1.67
C MET A 64 -11.51 -1.37 0.27
N ASN A 65 -11.00 -0.22 -0.16
CA ASN A 65 -10.34 -0.09 -1.45
C ASN A 65 -8.91 -0.68 -1.41
N MET A 66 -8.22 -0.54 -0.28
CA MET A 66 -6.88 -1.11 -0.09
C MET A 66 -6.87 -2.64 -0.20
N LEU A 67 -7.87 -3.33 0.32
CA LEU A 67 -7.98 -4.79 0.19
C LEU A 67 -8.03 -5.21 -1.28
N ARG A 68 -8.90 -4.59 -2.08
CA ARG A 68 -9.02 -4.88 -3.53
C ARG A 68 -7.76 -4.51 -4.30
N SER A 69 -7.20 -3.33 -4.03
CA SER A 69 -5.99 -2.86 -4.71
C SER A 69 -4.77 -3.72 -4.36
N ARG A 70 -4.70 -4.24 -3.14
CA ARG A 70 -3.62 -5.11 -2.73
C ARG A 70 -3.72 -6.49 -3.34
N GLU A 71 -4.90 -7.10 -3.39
CA GLU A 71 -5.08 -8.33 -4.16
C GLU A 71 -4.52 -8.19 -5.58
N ALA A 72 -4.85 -7.10 -6.27
CA ALA A 72 -4.37 -6.84 -7.61
C ALA A 72 -2.85 -6.52 -7.68
N LEU A 73 -2.32 -5.74 -6.71
CA LEU A 73 -0.89 -5.43 -6.63
C LEU A 73 -0.03 -6.66 -6.32
N TYR A 74 -0.54 -7.58 -5.51
CA TYR A 74 0.20 -8.76 -5.05
C TYR A 74 0.06 -9.97 -5.97
N HIS A 75 -0.84 -9.94 -6.94
CA HIS A 75 -0.81 -10.92 -8.04
C HIS A 75 0.49 -10.87 -8.85
N GLN A 76 1.26 -9.79 -8.75
CA GLN A 76 2.65 -9.72 -9.18
C GLN A 76 3.55 -9.95 -7.95
N GLN A 77 3.98 -11.19 -7.71
CA GLN A 77 4.81 -11.60 -6.56
C GLN A 77 6.06 -10.72 -6.34
N ASP A 78 6.57 -10.09 -7.39
CA ASP A 78 7.73 -9.20 -7.34
C ASP A 78 7.46 -7.87 -6.62
N ASN A 79 6.21 -7.40 -6.57
CA ASN A 79 5.87 -6.11 -5.96
C ASN A 79 5.91 -6.13 -4.42
N VAL A 80 5.67 -7.28 -3.81
CA VAL A 80 5.69 -7.43 -2.34
C VAL A 80 7.07 -7.14 -1.77
N GLY A 81 8.09 -7.74 -2.35
CA GLY A 81 9.47 -7.53 -1.93
C GLY A 81 9.93 -6.08 -2.13
N LEU A 82 9.47 -5.42 -3.19
CA LEU A 82 9.75 -4.01 -3.46
C LEU A 82 9.10 -3.09 -2.43
N LEU A 83 7.84 -3.31 -2.07
CA LEU A 83 7.15 -2.54 -1.04
C LEU A 83 7.83 -2.69 0.32
N ASP A 84 8.17 -3.91 0.73
CA ASP A 84 8.89 -4.17 1.98
C ASP A 84 10.27 -3.49 2.01
N ALA A 85 10.98 -3.49 0.88
CA ALA A 85 12.26 -2.79 0.76
C ALA A 85 12.09 -1.26 0.89
N GLN A 86 11.06 -0.69 0.28
CA GLN A 86 10.76 0.73 0.36
C GLN A 86 10.37 1.15 1.79
N HIS A 87 9.53 0.36 2.49
CA HIS A 87 9.21 0.60 3.90
C HIS A 87 10.47 0.57 4.78
N ALA A 88 11.39 -0.36 4.51
CA ALA A 88 12.66 -0.43 5.24
C ALA A 88 13.55 0.80 5.02
N GLU A 89 13.60 1.35 3.80
CA GLU A 89 14.34 2.58 3.53
C GLU A 89 13.71 3.80 4.23
N ILE A 90 12.39 3.89 4.33
CA ILE A 90 11.71 4.92 5.12
C ILE A 90 12.09 4.80 6.60
N ALA A 91 11.97 3.59 7.17
CA ALA A 91 12.30 3.35 8.58
C ALA A 91 13.77 3.65 8.89
N LYS A 92 14.69 3.26 8.00
CA LYS A 92 16.12 3.53 8.10
C LYS A 92 16.42 5.04 8.10
N ALA A 93 15.81 5.79 7.18
CA ALA A 93 15.99 7.24 7.11
C ALA A 93 15.46 7.96 8.36
N ILE A 94 14.36 7.47 8.95
CA ILE A 94 13.84 7.97 10.24
C ILE A 94 14.81 7.62 11.37
N ALA A 95 15.35 6.39 11.38
CA ALA A 95 16.27 5.92 12.42
C ALA A 95 17.56 6.72 12.49
N ILE A 96 18.12 7.10 11.34
CA ILE A 96 19.29 8.00 11.28
C ILE A 96 18.94 9.48 11.41
N ARG A 97 17.67 9.81 11.66
CA ARG A 97 17.16 11.17 11.85
C ARG A 97 17.42 12.11 10.67
N ASP A 98 17.44 11.59 9.44
CA ASP A 98 17.64 12.36 8.21
C ASP A 98 16.28 12.69 7.53
N PRO A 99 15.78 13.94 7.62
CA PRO A 99 14.53 14.33 7.00
C PRO A 99 14.55 14.34 5.48
N ALA A 100 15.72 14.61 4.87
CA ALA A 100 15.85 14.66 3.41
C ALA A 100 15.77 13.25 2.83
N ALA A 101 16.51 12.31 3.42
CA ALA A 101 16.43 10.89 3.07
C ALA A 101 15.04 10.31 3.32
N ALA A 102 14.40 10.62 4.46
CA ALA A 102 13.05 10.16 4.78
C ALA A 102 12.01 10.67 3.75
N ARG A 103 12.08 11.95 3.36
CA ARG A 103 11.23 12.52 2.32
C ARG A 103 11.45 11.84 0.98
N LYS A 104 12.71 11.63 0.58
CA LYS A 104 13.06 10.96 -0.68
C LYS A 104 12.50 9.53 -0.71
N ALA A 105 12.71 8.76 0.35
CA ALA A 105 12.22 7.39 0.46
C ALA A 105 10.68 7.32 0.41
N ALA A 106 9.99 8.20 1.17
CA ALA A 106 8.53 8.28 1.16
C ALA A 106 7.98 8.67 -0.22
N ASN A 107 8.59 9.64 -0.91
CA ASN A 107 8.16 10.03 -2.25
C ASN A 107 8.32 8.89 -3.27
N LEU A 108 9.43 8.14 -3.22
CA LEU A 108 9.64 6.97 -4.08
C LEU A 108 8.56 5.91 -3.83
N HIS A 109 8.28 5.62 -2.57
CA HIS A 109 7.23 4.68 -2.17
C HIS A 109 5.85 5.12 -2.68
N LEU A 110 5.44 6.35 -2.41
CA LEU A 110 4.13 6.86 -2.84
C LEU A 110 4.00 6.93 -4.36
N SER A 111 5.07 7.28 -5.09
CA SER A 111 5.07 7.29 -6.55
C SER A 111 4.92 5.88 -7.12
N PHE A 112 5.57 4.89 -6.53
CA PHE A 112 5.42 3.48 -6.90
C PHE A 112 3.99 3.00 -6.68
N VAL A 113 3.43 3.22 -5.48
CA VAL A 113 2.05 2.84 -5.16
C VAL A 113 1.06 3.51 -6.11
N GLN A 114 1.23 4.81 -6.38
CA GLN A 114 0.37 5.54 -7.31
C GLN A 114 0.42 4.98 -8.74
N ALA A 115 1.61 4.64 -9.23
CA ALA A 115 1.77 4.05 -10.55
C ALA A 115 1.08 2.69 -10.63
N SER A 116 1.31 1.83 -9.65
CA SER A 116 0.72 0.49 -9.57
C SER A 116 -0.81 0.54 -9.45
N LEU A 117 -1.37 1.46 -8.67
CA LEU A 117 -2.83 1.63 -8.57
C LEU A 117 -3.46 2.11 -9.88
N ARG A 118 -2.75 2.95 -10.65
CA ARG A 118 -3.22 3.37 -11.99
C ARG A 118 -3.25 2.20 -12.96
N GLU A 119 -2.24 1.35 -12.94
CA GLU A 119 -2.17 0.17 -13.80
C GLU A 119 -3.32 -0.80 -13.51
N VAL A 120 -3.58 -1.07 -12.23
CA VAL A 120 -4.74 -1.88 -11.79
C VAL A 120 -6.06 -1.28 -12.28
N ALA A 121 -6.26 0.02 -12.09
CA ALA A 121 -7.50 0.68 -12.52
C ALA A 121 -7.70 0.63 -14.05
N MET A 122 -6.64 0.73 -14.84
CA MET A 122 -6.71 0.60 -16.30
C MET A 122 -7.08 -0.82 -16.71
N THR A 123 -6.47 -1.82 -16.12
CA THR A 123 -6.76 -3.24 -16.37
C THR A 123 -8.22 -3.58 -16.05
N ASP A 124 -8.73 -3.09 -14.92
CA ASP A 124 -10.14 -3.29 -14.52
C ASP A 124 -11.12 -2.66 -15.53
N LEU A 125 -10.83 -1.47 -16.02
CA LEU A 125 -11.66 -0.80 -17.04
C LEU A 125 -11.67 -1.56 -18.37
N GLU A 126 -10.54 -2.08 -18.81
CA GLU A 126 -10.42 -2.90 -20.02
C GLU A 126 -11.22 -4.20 -19.89
N GLN A 127 -11.13 -4.89 -18.75
CA GLN A 127 -11.86 -6.12 -18.47
C GLN A 127 -13.38 -5.87 -18.43
N GLN A 128 -13.83 -4.78 -17.80
CA GLN A 128 -15.24 -4.39 -17.77
C GLN A 128 -15.76 -4.05 -19.18
N GLY A 129 -14.95 -3.34 -19.98
CA GLY A 129 -15.27 -3.03 -21.38
C GLY A 129 -15.41 -4.29 -22.24
N ALA A 130 -14.51 -5.24 -22.09
CA ALA A 130 -14.54 -6.53 -22.79
C ALA A 130 -15.78 -7.36 -22.38
N ARG A 131 -16.08 -7.43 -21.08
CA ARG A 131 -17.26 -8.12 -20.56
C ARG A 131 -18.57 -7.52 -21.09
N SER A 132 -18.68 -6.21 -21.12
CA SER A 132 -19.86 -5.49 -21.64
C SER A 132 -20.07 -5.75 -23.15
N LYS A 133 -19.01 -5.80 -23.93
CA LYS A 133 -19.06 -6.11 -25.37
C LYS A 133 -19.55 -7.56 -25.59
N ARG A 134 -19.04 -8.52 -24.81
CA ARG A 134 -19.42 -9.93 -24.89
C ARG A 134 -20.89 -10.17 -24.54
N VAL A 135 -21.40 -9.50 -23.52
CA VAL A 135 -22.83 -9.58 -23.14
C VAL A 135 -23.73 -9.03 -24.25
N ARG A 136 -23.35 -7.89 -24.85
CA ARG A 136 -24.10 -7.29 -25.96
C ARG A 136 -24.11 -8.15 -27.22
N SER A 137 -23.00 -8.84 -27.55
CA SER A 137 -22.98 -9.77 -28.70
C SER A 137 -23.88 -10.96 -28.47
N GLN A 138 -23.85 -11.58 -27.30
CA GLN A 138 -24.73 -12.71 -26.94
C GLN A 138 -26.23 -12.34 -26.99
N GLN A 139 -26.58 -11.14 -26.51
CA GLN A 139 -27.97 -10.65 -26.58
C GLN A 139 -28.44 -10.40 -28.01
N ARG A 140 -27.55 -9.98 -28.92
CA ARG A 140 -27.87 -9.80 -30.34
C ARG A 140 -28.10 -11.14 -31.04
N GLU A 141 -27.27 -12.14 -30.77
CA GLU A 141 -27.42 -13.49 -31.33
C GLU A 141 -28.74 -14.13 -30.88
N ALA A 142 -29.08 -14.02 -29.59
CA ALA A 142 -30.32 -14.55 -29.03
C ALA A 142 -31.60 -13.84 -29.46
N SER A 143 -31.51 -12.64 -30.10
CA SER A 143 -32.66 -11.86 -30.60
C SER A 143 -32.93 -12.09 -32.09
N THR A 144 -32.10 -12.94 -32.74
CA THR A 144 -32.18 -13.17 -34.23
C THR A 144 -32.75 -14.54 -34.54
N ASP A 145 -32.98 -15.39 -33.54
CA ASP A 145 -33.69 -16.67 -33.57
C ASP A 145 -35.15 -16.48 -33.12
#